data_500ee14d9969437e17f8da0dd463c037
#
_entry.id   500ee14d9969437e17f8da0dd463c037
#
_cell.length_a   1.000
_cell.length_b   1.000
_cell.length_c   1.000
_cell.angle_alpha   90.00
_cell.angle_beta   90.00
_cell.angle_gamma   90.00
#
_symmetry.space_group_name_H-M   'P 1'
#
loop_
_entity.id
_entity.type
_entity.pdbx_description
1 polymer ?
#
loop_
_entity_poly.entity_id
_entity_poly.type
_entity_poly.pdbx_seq_one_letter_code
_entity_poly.pdbx_strand_id
1 'polypeptide(L)'
;MKSSKSFLSLVLPVSLLTAAPLLAASAAWPAPKVVPVLPANTSPGGPAIPSTPPVESAHPAPVALWPNGAPGSEARKDEPEQISYRQEPDIVFPVIFNIHNPSITPFLPAKGKATGAAVIIAPGGGHMFVTIDREGYDLAKWLADRGIAAFVLKYRLARDQSGEGKDYKTTVEPVADGLRAIRLVRSRAAEWGINPHHIGILGFSAGGAPALGAALHFDQGNPDAADAVERQSSRPDFQALIYAEVPRGDIAVPKDTPPAFFTVAFDDTPKAAPLANLFLKYKAANIPTEVHIFNSGGHGFGVRSDRPQLSISNWPSRLVDWLGETGMLKN
;
A
#
# COMPACT_ATOMS: atom_id res chain seq x y z
N MET A 1 12.07 -79.62 9.04
CA MET A 1 10.84 -78.97 8.48
C MET A 1 10.89 -77.46 8.78
N LYS A 2 11.32 -76.68 7.82
CA LYS A 2 11.36 -75.17 7.96
C LYS A 2 10.22 -74.55 7.10
N SER A 3 9.28 -73.91 7.75
CA SER A 3 8.16 -73.21 7.11
C SER A 3 8.63 -71.85 6.70
N SER A 4 8.60 -71.54 5.40
CA SER A 4 8.84 -70.26 4.80
C SER A 4 7.53 -69.53 4.71
N LYS A 5 7.44 -68.37 5.40
CA LYS A 5 6.30 -67.40 5.24
C LYS A 5 6.70 -66.35 4.23
N SER A 6 6.05 -66.38 3.07
CA SER A 6 6.13 -65.33 2.05
C SER A 6 5.35 -64.10 2.50
N PHE A 7 5.99 -62.93 2.56
CA PHE A 7 5.35 -61.64 2.72
C PHE A 7 4.98 -61.11 1.33
N LEU A 8 3.71 -60.93 1.09
CA LEU A 8 3.19 -60.28 -0.10
C LEU A 8 3.15 -58.76 0.17
N SER A 9 4.02 -57.99 -0.50
CA SER A 9 4.00 -56.54 -0.43
C SER A 9 2.94 -56.00 -1.39
N LEU A 10 1.92 -55.39 -0.82
CA LEU A 10 0.88 -54.68 -1.57
C LEU A 10 1.38 -53.27 -1.93
N VAL A 11 1.76 -53.04 -3.16
CA VAL A 11 2.10 -51.70 -3.68
C VAL A 11 0.80 -51.03 -4.17
N LEU A 12 0.37 -50.02 -3.43
CA LEU A 12 -0.73 -49.15 -3.86
C LEU A 12 -0.20 -48.11 -4.86
N PRO A 13 -0.90 -47.83 -5.96
CA PRO A 13 -0.49 -46.78 -6.89
C PRO A 13 -0.74 -45.39 -6.27
N VAL A 14 0.32 -44.59 -6.21
CA VAL A 14 0.21 -43.17 -5.88
C VAL A 14 -0.41 -42.42 -7.08
N SER A 15 -1.67 -42.05 -6.98
CA SER A 15 -2.30 -41.19 -7.95
C SER A 15 -1.75 -39.77 -7.82
N LEU A 16 -0.93 -39.36 -8.79
CA LEU A 16 -0.56 -37.95 -8.96
C LEU A 16 -1.82 -37.15 -9.33
N LEU A 17 -2.40 -36.45 -8.38
CA LEU A 17 -3.33 -35.37 -8.69
C LEU A 17 -2.52 -34.20 -9.29
N THR A 18 -2.57 -34.07 -10.61
CA THR A 18 -2.12 -32.86 -11.30
C THR A 18 -3.14 -31.76 -11.00
N ALA A 19 -2.75 -30.85 -10.10
CA ALA A 19 -3.49 -29.59 -9.92
C ALA A 19 -3.37 -28.77 -11.20
N ALA A 20 -4.43 -28.72 -11.99
CA ALA A 20 -4.53 -27.77 -13.09
C ALA A 20 -4.55 -26.35 -12.51
N PRO A 21 -3.78 -25.40 -13.07
CA PRO A 21 -3.87 -24.01 -12.63
C PRO A 21 -5.27 -23.50 -13.01
N LEU A 22 -6.08 -23.13 -12.02
CA LEU A 22 -7.25 -22.29 -12.23
C LEU A 22 -6.76 -20.92 -12.70
N LEU A 23 -6.63 -20.76 -14.00
CA LEU A 23 -6.64 -19.45 -14.65
C LEU A 23 -8.08 -18.92 -14.52
N ALA A 24 -8.37 -18.29 -13.36
CA ALA A 24 -9.54 -17.44 -13.28
C ALA A 24 -9.30 -16.30 -14.29
N ALA A 25 -10.11 -16.27 -15.34
CA ALA A 25 -10.18 -15.11 -16.23
C ALA A 25 -10.46 -13.90 -15.34
N SER A 26 -9.47 -13.01 -15.17
CA SER A 26 -9.68 -11.75 -14.48
C SER A 26 -10.73 -10.98 -15.27
N ALA A 27 -11.90 -10.76 -14.68
CA ALA A 27 -12.85 -9.81 -15.24
C ALA A 27 -12.08 -8.51 -15.49
N ALA A 28 -12.22 -7.97 -16.71
CA ALA A 28 -11.52 -6.75 -17.06
C ALA A 28 -11.91 -5.65 -16.05
N TRP A 29 -10.90 -5.00 -15.47
CA TRP A 29 -11.12 -3.89 -14.54
C TRP A 29 -11.90 -2.79 -15.28
N PRO A 30 -12.99 -2.23 -14.71
CA PRO A 30 -13.75 -1.19 -15.39
C PRO A 30 -12.84 0.01 -15.67
N ALA A 31 -12.84 0.48 -16.93
CA ALA A 31 -12.06 1.65 -17.31
C ALA A 31 -12.51 2.88 -16.51
N PRO A 32 -11.59 3.66 -15.93
CA PRO A 32 -11.94 4.85 -15.18
C PRO A 32 -12.59 5.91 -16.08
N LYS A 33 -13.53 6.69 -15.52
CA LYS A 33 -14.14 7.82 -16.21
C LYS A 33 -13.31 9.08 -15.99
N VAL A 34 -12.90 9.73 -17.09
CA VAL A 34 -12.27 11.05 -17.02
C VAL A 34 -13.32 12.09 -16.65
N VAL A 35 -13.07 12.84 -15.60
CA VAL A 35 -13.91 13.95 -15.17
C VAL A 35 -13.17 15.28 -15.34
N PRO A 36 -13.88 16.40 -15.61
CA PRO A 36 -13.25 17.70 -15.76
C PRO A 36 -12.41 18.06 -14.52
N VAL A 37 -11.33 18.80 -14.76
CA VAL A 37 -10.51 19.36 -13.67
C VAL A 37 -11.35 20.35 -12.87
N LEU A 38 -11.34 20.19 -11.54
CA LEU A 38 -12.03 21.14 -10.67
C LEU A 38 -11.33 22.51 -10.76
N PRO A 39 -12.08 23.62 -10.92
CA PRO A 39 -11.50 24.97 -11.07
C PRO A 39 -10.50 25.35 -9.96
N ALA A 40 -10.72 24.90 -8.74
CA ALA A 40 -9.82 25.13 -7.60
C ALA A 40 -8.44 24.44 -7.72
N ASN A 41 -8.22 23.60 -8.73
CA ASN A 41 -7.01 22.81 -8.93
C ASN A 41 -6.13 23.36 -10.08
N THR A 42 -6.45 24.50 -10.65
CA THR A 42 -5.67 25.13 -11.71
C THR A 42 -4.76 26.21 -11.15
N SER A 43 -3.47 26.14 -11.46
CA SER A 43 -2.50 27.18 -11.14
C SER A 43 -2.31 28.07 -12.37
N PRO A 44 -2.51 29.40 -12.27
CA PRO A 44 -2.24 30.30 -13.39
C PRO A 44 -0.80 30.17 -13.88
N GLY A 45 -0.62 29.95 -15.20
CA GLY A 45 0.71 29.79 -15.81
C GLY A 45 1.40 28.44 -15.62
N GLY A 46 0.73 27.46 -15.00
CA GLY A 46 1.26 26.09 -14.88
C GLY A 46 1.20 25.30 -16.20
N PRO A 47 1.80 24.10 -16.23
CA PRO A 47 1.81 23.19 -17.40
C PRO A 47 0.39 22.87 -17.88
N ALA A 48 0.23 22.68 -19.19
CA ALA A 48 -1.07 22.34 -19.77
C ALA A 48 -1.63 21.02 -19.20
N ILE A 49 -2.91 21.03 -18.87
CA ILE A 49 -3.61 19.85 -18.40
C ILE A 49 -3.90 18.94 -19.59
N PRO A 50 -3.51 17.66 -19.56
CA PRO A 50 -3.83 16.71 -20.62
C PRO A 50 -5.34 16.59 -20.85
N SER A 51 -5.77 16.62 -22.11
CA SER A 51 -7.16 16.39 -22.50
C SER A 51 -7.56 14.91 -22.53
N THR A 52 -6.54 14.01 -22.47
CA THR A 52 -6.72 12.57 -22.47
C THR A 52 -6.20 11.97 -21.18
N PRO A 53 -6.80 10.87 -20.67
CA PRO A 53 -6.28 10.17 -19.52
C PRO A 53 -4.83 9.70 -19.75
N PRO A 54 -4.03 9.53 -18.69
CA PRO A 54 -2.79 8.79 -18.80
C PRO A 54 -3.08 7.44 -19.42
N VAL A 55 -2.20 6.98 -20.30
CA VAL A 55 -2.35 5.65 -20.92
C VAL A 55 -2.16 4.62 -19.81
N GLU A 56 -3.25 4.10 -19.28
CA GLU A 56 -3.28 3.10 -18.20
C GLU A 56 -2.55 1.80 -18.57
N SER A 57 -2.29 1.61 -19.88
CA SER A 57 -1.55 0.46 -20.43
C SER A 57 -0.07 0.39 -20.04
N ALA A 58 0.48 1.41 -19.36
CA ALA A 58 1.87 1.41 -18.90
C ALA A 58 2.06 0.74 -17.52
N HIS A 59 0.98 0.41 -16.81
CA HIS A 59 1.03 -0.15 -15.48
C HIS A 59 0.46 -1.58 -15.43
N PRO A 60 0.93 -2.42 -14.48
CA PRO A 60 0.34 -3.74 -14.26
C PRO A 60 -1.15 -3.64 -13.91
N ALA A 61 -1.91 -4.69 -14.27
CA ALA A 61 -3.33 -4.73 -13.96
C ALA A 61 -3.57 -4.74 -12.43
N PRO A 62 -4.53 -3.97 -11.92
CA PRO A 62 -4.88 -3.98 -10.52
C PRO A 62 -5.53 -5.31 -10.11
N VAL A 63 -5.36 -5.67 -8.85
CA VAL A 63 -5.95 -6.85 -8.21
C VAL A 63 -6.92 -6.37 -7.15
N ALA A 64 -8.20 -6.74 -7.29
CA ALA A 64 -9.22 -6.40 -6.29
C ALA A 64 -8.89 -7.01 -4.93
N LEU A 65 -9.09 -6.25 -3.85
CA LEU A 65 -8.92 -6.78 -2.49
C LEU A 65 -9.99 -7.81 -2.14
N TRP A 66 -11.21 -7.61 -2.62
CA TRP A 66 -12.35 -8.53 -2.49
C TRP A 66 -12.97 -8.80 -3.86
N PRO A 67 -12.90 -10.03 -4.37
CA PRO A 67 -13.44 -10.38 -5.69
C PRO A 67 -14.93 -10.08 -5.87
N ASN A 68 -15.69 -10.13 -4.78
CA ASN A 68 -17.15 -9.92 -4.78
C ASN A 68 -17.57 -8.52 -4.30
N GLY A 69 -16.64 -7.59 -4.15
CA GLY A 69 -16.85 -6.26 -3.59
C GLY A 69 -16.44 -6.18 -2.11
N ALA A 70 -15.99 -5.00 -1.70
CA ALA A 70 -15.54 -4.78 -0.33
C ALA A 70 -16.73 -4.65 0.64
N PRO A 71 -16.60 -5.14 1.89
CA PRO A 71 -17.65 -5.02 2.90
C PRO A 71 -18.14 -3.59 3.06
N GLY A 72 -19.46 -3.37 2.89
CA GLY A 72 -20.11 -2.07 2.94
C GLY A 72 -20.09 -1.27 1.62
N SER A 73 -19.49 -1.81 0.56
CA SER A 73 -19.54 -1.22 -0.80
C SER A 73 -19.77 -2.26 -1.91
N GLU A 74 -20.28 -3.43 -1.58
CA GLU A 74 -20.48 -4.54 -2.53
C GLU A 74 -21.38 -4.14 -3.70
N ALA A 75 -22.43 -3.37 -3.42
CA ALA A 75 -23.37 -2.90 -4.44
C ALA A 75 -22.74 -1.87 -5.42
N ARG A 76 -21.61 -1.30 -5.04
CA ARG A 76 -20.91 -0.25 -5.79
C ARG A 76 -19.61 -0.74 -6.45
N LYS A 77 -19.31 -2.03 -6.37
CA LYS A 77 -18.05 -2.60 -6.88
C LYS A 77 -17.79 -2.38 -8.37
N ASP A 78 -18.87 -2.22 -9.14
CA ASP A 78 -18.83 -2.01 -10.57
C ASP A 78 -18.99 -0.51 -10.96
N GLU A 79 -19.11 0.39 -9.96
CA GLU A 79 -19.05 1.81 -10.22
C GLU A 79 -17.64 2.19 -10.68
N PRO A 80 -17.49 2.88 -11.82
CA PRO A 80 -16.18 3.22 -12.34
C PRO A 80 -15.48 4.25 -11.46
N GLU A 81 -14.19 4.03 -11.22
CA GLU A 81 -13.31 5.06 -10.70
C GLU A 81 -13.34 6.30 -11.61
N GLN A 82 -13.03 7.44 -11.04
CA GLN A 82 -12.95 8.70 -11.76
C GLN A 82 -11.50 9.20 -11.74
N ILE A 83 -11.01 9.67 -12.89
CA ILE A 83 -9.68 10.28 -13.00
C ILE A 83 -9.88 11.78 -13.30
N SER A 84 -9.11 12.60 -12.60
CA SER A 84 -8.93 14.01 -12.91
C SER A 84 -7.45 14.36 -12.78
N TYR A 85 -7.10 15.61 -13.04
CA TYR A 85 -5.75 16.12 -12.93
C TYR A 85 -5.66 17.22 -11.88
N ARG A 86 -4.59 17.22 -11.12
CA ARG A 86 -4.18 18.39 -10.32
C ARG A 86 -3.04 19.08 -11.02
N GLN A 87 -3.09 20.38 -11.00
CA GLN A 87 -2.05 21.25 -11.50
C GLN A 87 -1.38 21.96 -10.32
N GLU A 88 -0.09 21.82 -10.21
CA GLU A 88 0.79 22.62 -9.36
C GLU A 88 1.69 23.49 -10.25
N PRO A 89 2.42 24.49 -9.72
CA PRO A 89 3.18 25.42 -10.55
C PRO A 89 4.09 24.77 -11.60
N ASP A 90 4.71 23.65 -11.24
CA ASP A 90 5.72 23.00 -12.07
C ASP A 90 5.29 21.64 -12.64
N ILE A 91 4.10 21.12 -12.28
CA ILE A 91 3.69 19.77 -12.64
C ILE A 91 2.18 19.60 -12.72
N VAL A 92 1.75 18.75 -13.65
CA VAL A 92 0.40 18.18 -13.70
C VAL A 92 0.47 16.69 -13.46
N PHE A 93 -0.42 16.16 -12.60
CA PHE A 93 -0.46 14.74 -12.28
C PHE A 93 -1.89 14.22 -12.10
N PRO A 94 -2.15 12.96 -12.44
CA PRO A 94 -3.46 12.35 -12.28
C PRO A 94 -3.78 12.08 -10.81
N VAL A 95 -5.07 12.16 -10.49
CA VAL A 95 -5.64 11.79 -9.20
C VAL A 95 -6.89 10.95 -9.44
N ILE A 96 -7.11 9.94 -8.58
CA ILE A 96 -8.22 9.00 -8.70
C ILE A 96 -9.20 9.20 -7.56
N PHE A 97 -10.47 9.27 -7.93
CA PHE A 97 -11.64 9.42 -7.04
C PHE A 97 -12.58 8.22 -7.16
N ASN A 98 -13.66 8.25 -6.38
CA ASN A 98 -14.79 7.32 -6.49
C ASN A 98 -14.33 5.86 -6.40
N ILE A 99 -13.50 5.57 -5.41
CA ILE A 99 -12.97 4.23 -5.17
C ILE A 99 -13.93 3.47 -4.27
N HIS A 100 -14.70 2.52 -4.83
CA HIS A 100 -15.63 1.66 -4.11
C HIS A 100 -15.24 0.19 -4.14
N ASN A 101 -14.35 -0.16 -5.07
CA ASN A 101 -13.74 -1.47 -5.20
C ASN A 101 -12.23 -1.35 -4.97
N PRO A 102 -11.78 -1.38 -3.71
CA PRO A 102 -10.37 -1.18 -3.40
C PRO A 102 -9.49 -2.27 -4.01
N SER A 103 -8.29 -1.89 -4.42
CA SER A 103 -7.37 -2.75 -5.18
C SER A 103 -5.92 -2.46 -4.88
N ILE A 104 -5.04 -3.39 -5.24
CA ILE A 104 -3.59 -3.19 -5.27
C ILE A 104 -3.07 -3.35 -6.70
N THR A 105 -2.13 -2.49 -7.10
CA THR A 105 -1.39 -2.62 -8.36
C THR A 105 0.01 -3.13 -8.07
N PRO A 106 0.39 -4.36 -8.51
CA PRO A 106 1.69 -4.95 -8.19
C PRO A 106 2.80 -4.39 -9.09
N PHE A 107 3.92 -4.01 -8.50
CA PHE A 107 5.18 -3.69 -9.15
C PHE A 107 6.22 -4.67 -8.64
N LEU A 108 6.56 -5.65 -9.45
CA LEU A 108 7.45 -6.74 -9.04
C LEU A 108 8.87 -6.51 -9.55
N PRO A 109 9.89 -6.89 -8.79
CA PRO A 109 11.27 -6.85 -9.23
C PRO A 109 11.50 -7.72 -10.47
N ALA A 110 12.48 -7.37 -11.26
CA ALA A 110 12.94 -8.21 -12.36
C ALA A 110 13.33 -9.60 -11.85
N LYS A 111 13.13 -10.64 -12.69
CA LYS A 111 13.43 -12.03 -12.34
C LYS A 111 14.86 -12.17 -11.79
N GLY A 112 14.96 -12.80 -10.62
CA GLY A 112 16.24 -13.03 -9.94
C GLY A 112 16.81 -11.82 -9.19
N LYS A 113 16.06 -10.72 -9.06
CA LYS A 113 16.45 -9.52 -8.32
C LYS A 113 15.69 -9.31 -7.01
N ALA A 114 14.66 -10.13 -6.77
CA ALA A 114 13.83 -9.98 -5.56
C ALA A 114 14.65 -10.19 -4.28
N THR A 115 14.45 -9.29 -3.31
CA THR A 115 15.01 -9.39 -1.94
C THR A 115 14.09 -10.13 -0.98
N GLY A 116 12.91 -10.54 -1.45
CA GLY A 116 11.86 -11.09 -0.60
C GLY A 116 11.01 -10.06 0.14
N ALA A 117 11.45 -8.80 0.22
CA ALA A 117 10.67 -7.73 0.86
C ALA A 117 9.52 -7.23 -0.02
N ALA A 118 8.44 -6.79 0.64
CA ALA A 118 7.30 -6.15 -0.02
C ALA A 118 6.81 -4.93 0.74
N VAL A 119 6.38 -3.89 0.01
CA VAL A 119 5.80 -2.67 0.56
C VAL A 119 4.43 -2.41 -0.07
N ILE A 120 3.39 -2.32 0.74
CA ILE A 120 2.10 -1.81 0.33
C ILE A 120 2.13 -0.29 0.48
N ILE A 121 1.86 0.45 -0.58
CA ILE A 121 1.95 1.89 -0.63
C ILE A 121 0.53 2.47 -0.67
N ALA A 122 0.16 3.23 0.35
CA ALA A 122 -1.09 3.98 0.44
C ALA A 122 -0.82 5.46 0.11
N PRO A 123 -1.17 5.95 -1.10
CA PRO A 123 -0.97 7.33 -1.49
C PRO A 123 -1.81 8.31 -0.68
N GLY A 124 -1.40 9.57 -0.60
CA GLY A 124 -2.19 10.64 -0.02
C GLY A 124 -3.23 11.22 -0.98
N GLY A 125 -3.86 12.31 -0.56
CA GLY A 125 -4.87 13.02 -1.34
C GLY A 125 -6.01 13.57 -0.48
N GLY A 126 -5.77 13.82 0.81
CA GLY A 126 -6.72 14.47 1.72
C GLY A 126 -8.00 13.69 1.95
N HIS A 127 -8.00 12.37 1.75
CA HIS A 127 -9.16 11.48 1.77
C HIS A 127 -10.22 11.76 0.69
N MET A 128 -9.93 12.63 -0.27
CA MET A 128 -10.81 12.96 -1.40
C MET A 128 -10.42 12.22 -2.69
N PHE A 129 -9.14 11.93 -2.85
CA PHE A 129 -8.56 11.23 -3.98
C PHE A 129 -7.29 10.49 -3.57
N VAL A 130 -6.71 9.71 -4.46
CA VAL A 130 -5.35 9.17 -4.33
C VAL A 130 -4.44 9.82 -5.38
N THR A 131 -3.27 10.29 -4.93
CA THR A 131 -2.20 10.84 -5.79
C THR A 131 -1.41 9.67 -6.37
N ILE A 132 -2.00 8.99 -7.36
CA ILE A 132 -1.63 7.63 -7.75
C ILE A 132 -0.20 7.52 -8.32
N ASP A 133 0.27 8.51 -9.08
CA ASP A 133 1.60 8.46 -9.71
C ASP A 133 2.67 8.88 -8.70
N ARG A 134 2.63 10.11 -8.20
CA ARG A 134 3.69 10.72 -7.38
C ARG A 134 3.93 10.03 -6.04
N GLU A 135 2.87 9.53 -5.42
CA GLU A 135 2.91 8.88 -4.10
C GLU A 135 2.60 7.38 -4.19
N GLY A 136 2.46 6.87 -5.41
CA GLY A 136 2.16 5.47 -5.70
C GLY A 136 3.16 4.88 -6.68
N TYR A 137 2.89 5.02 -7.97
CA TYR A 137 3.61 4.32 -9.03
C TYR A 137 5.09 4.69 -9.13
N ASP A 138 5.45 5.97 -8.93
CA ASP A 138 6.85 6.41 -8.96
C ASP A 138 7.68 5.72 -7.88
N LEU A 139 7.17 5.68 -6.64
CA LEU A 139 7.84 4.97 -5.55
C LEU A 139 7.84 3.46 -5.78
N ALA A 140 6.72 2.89 -6.24
CA ALA A 140 6.60 1.46 -6.48
C ALA A 140 7.62 0.98 -7.52
N LYS A 141 7.73 1.70 -8.63
CA LYS A 141 8.75 1.43 -9.65
C LYS A 141 10.16 1.57 -9.09
N TRP A 142 10.44 2.65 -8.36
CA TRP A 142 11.74 2.89 -7.74
C TRP A 142 12.17 1.77 -6.78
N LEU A 143 11.23 1.22 -6.00
CA LEU A 143 11.45 0.08 -5.09
C LEU A 143 11.66 -1.22 -5.87
N ALA A 144 10.82 -1.49 -6.88
CA ALA A 144 10.93 -2.70 -7.71
C ALA A 144 12.28 -2.78 -8.45
N ASP A 145 12.79 -1.65 -8.96
CA ASP A 145 14.12 -1.54 -9.57
C ASP A 145 15.25 -1.89 -8.57
N ARG A 146 14.97 -1.87 -7.25
CA ARG A 146 15.90 -2.24 -6.14
C ARG A 146 15.61 -3.60 -5.51
N GLY A 147 14.77 -4.40 -6.14
CA GLY A 147 14.48 -5.76 -5.68
C GLY A 147 13.39 -5.85 -4.59
N ILE A 148 12.70 -4.77 -4.29
CA ILE A 148 11.62 -4.73 -3.30
C ILE A 148 10.29 -4.72 -4.04
N ALA A 149 9.45 -5.75 -3.84
CA ALA A 149 8.11 -5.77 -4.42
C ALA A 149 7.27 -4.62 -3.83
N ALA A 150 6.50 -3.95 -4.66
CA ALA A 150 5.64 -2.85 -4.21
C ALA A 150 4.22 -3.02 -4.74
N PHE A 151 3.25 -2.64 -3.92
CA PHE A 151 1.82 -2.78 -4.22
C PHE A 151 1.13 -1.46 -3.93
N VAL A 152 0.70 -0.75 -4.98
CA VAL A 152 0.03 0.54 -4.81
C VAL A 152 -1.43 0.31 -4.48
N LEU A 153 -1.84 0.74 -3.29
CA LEU A 153 -3.18 0.58 -2.75
C LEU A 153 -4.10 1.72 -3.17
N LYS A 154 -5.15 1.40 -3.90
CA LYS A 154 -6.32 2.26 -4.06
C LYS A 154 -7.33 1.88 -2.98
N TYR A 155 -7.47 2.71 -1.97
CA TYR A 155 -8.34 2.48 -0.82
C TYR A 155 -9.58 3.37 -0.89
N ARG A 156 -10.66 3.01 -0.20
CA ARG A 156 -11.91 3.76 -0.14
C ARG A 156 -11.70 5.13 0.52
N LEU A 157 -12.28 6.16 -0.06
CA LEU A 157 -12.04 7.55 0.30
C LEU A 157 -13.19 8.09 1.18
N ALA A 158 -12.83 8.71 2.30
CA ALA A 158 -13.80 9.21 3.27
C ALA A 158 -14.45 10.55 2.90
N ARG A 159 -14.04 11.17 1.79
CA ARG A 159 -14.58 12.44 1.30
C ARG A 159 -14.85 12.35 -0.19
N ASP A 160 -15.89 13.01 -0.63
CA ASP A 160 -16.16 13.21 -2.04
C ASP A 160 -15.33 14.36 -2.64
N GLN A 161 -15.54 14.68 -3.93
CA GLN A 161 -14.82 15.74 -4.62
C GLN A 161 -15.10 17.14 -4.06
N SER A 162 -16.20 17.35 -3.34
CA SER A 162 -16.50 18.61 -2.66
C SER A 162 -15.70 18.77 -1.34
N GLY A 163 -15.05 17.70 -0.88
CA GLY A 163 -14.37 17.63 0.41
C GLY A 163 -15.30 17.31 1.57
N GLU A 164 -16.59 17.05 1.30
CA GLU A 164 -17.56 16.62 2.28
C GLU A 164 -17.56 15.08 2.35
N GLY A 165 -17.38 14.53 3.55
CA GLY A 165 -17.35 13.10 3.75
C GLY A 165 -18.75 12.55 3.95
N LYS A 166 -19.11 11.48 3.23
CA LYS A 166 -20.42 10.85 3.43
C LYS A 166 -20.44 9.34 3.27
N ASP A 167 -19.56 8.77 2.48
CA ASP A 167 -19.62 7.34 2.16
C ASP A 167 -18.84 6.49 3.17
N TYR A 168 -17.62 6.92 3.52
CA TYR A 168 -16.71 6.13 4.35
C TYR A 168 -16.08 6.98 5.47
N LYS A 169 -15.61 6.30 6.51
CA LYS A 169 -14.93 6.93 7.66
C LYS A 169 -13.44 6.69 7.59
N THR A 170 -12.64 7.73 7.74
CA THR A 170 -11.16 7.66 7.66
C THR A 170 -10.52 6.56 8.51
N THR A 171 -11.17 6.22 9.64
CA THR A 171 -10.68 5.24 10.62
C THR A 171 -11.28 3.85 10.45
N VAL A 172 -12.15 3.62 9.48
CA VAL A 172 -12.86 2.34 9.29
C VAL A 172 -12.49 1.72 7.95
N GLU A 173 -13.08 2.18 6.86
CA GLU A 173 -12.95 1.54 5.56
C GLU A 173 -11.53 1.62 4.99
N PRO A 174 -10.82 2.77 5.00
CA PRO A 174 -9.42 2.81 4.57
C PRO A 174 -8.51 1.90 5.38
N VAL A 175 -8.76 1.78 6.70
CA VAL A 175 -8.00 0.88 7.58
C VAL A 175 -8.28 -0.58 7.25
N ALA A 176 -9.56 -0.94 7.05
CA ALA A 176 -9.94 -2.28 6.61
C ALA A 176 -9.30 -2.66 5.26
N ASP A 177 -9.22 -1.70 4.33
CA ASP A 177 -8.56 -1.89 3.04
C ASP A 177 -7.06 -2.12 3.20
N GLY A 178 -6.39 -1.40 4.10
CA GLY A 178 -4.99 -1.61 4.45
C GLY A 178 -4.73 -2.98 5.06
N LEU A 179 -5.53 -3.39 6.04
CA LEU A 179 -5.46 -4.72 6.67
C LEU A 179 -5.66 -5.83 5.64
N ARG A 180 -6.67 -5.68 4.77
CA ARG A 180 -6.97 -6.65 3.71
C ARG A 180 -5.85 -6.73 2.67
N ALA A 181 -5.24 -5.61 2.30
CA ALA A 181 -4.12 -5.58 1.38
C ALA A 181 -2.92 -6.38 1.92
N ILE A 182 -2.60 -6.25 3.22
CA ILE A 182 -1.53 -7.02 3.87
C ILE A 182 -1.85 -8.52 3.82
N ARG A 183 -3.08 -8.93 4.16
CA ARG A 183 -3.51 -10.33 4.07
C ARG A 183 -3.41 -10.88 2.64
N LEU A 184 -3.87 -10.10 1.65
CA LEU A 184 -3.83 -10.51 0.24
C LEU A 184 -2.39 -10.71 -0.24
N VAL A 185 -1.49 -9.76 0.05
CA VAL A 185 -0.08 -9.88 -0.31
C VAL A 185 0.55 -11.09 0.39
N ARG A 186 0.27 -11.30 1.66
CA ARG A 186 0.77 -12.45 2.44
C ARG A 186 0.25 -13.78 1.90
N SER A 187 -1.02 -13.86 1.53
CA SER A 187 -1.64 -15.08 0.96
C SER A 187 -1.05 -15.48 -0.39
N ARG A 188 -0.54 -14.51 -1.15
CA ARG A 188 0.04 -14.70 -2.49
C ARG A 188 1.56 -14.52 -2.50
N ALA A 189 2.21 -14.52 -1.34
CA ALA A 189 3.64 -14.24 -1.21
C ALA A 189 4.51 -15.17 -2.07
N ALA A 190 4.22 -16.46 -2.10
CA ALA A 190 4.94 -17.43 -2.93
C ALA A 190 4.82 -17.15 -4.43
N GLU A 191 3.63 -16.72 -4.90
CA GLU A 191 3.38 -16.36 -6.30
C GLU A 191 4.24 -15.16 -6.74
N TRP A 192 4.43 -14.19 -5.83
CA TRP A 192 5.14 -12.95 -6.10
C TRP A 192 6.63 -12.96 -5.67
N GLY A 193 7.12 -14.11 -5.19
CA GLY A 193 8.51 -14.24 -4.74
C GLY A 193 8.82 -13.42 -3.49
N ILE A 194 7.85 -13.30 -2.58
CA ILE A 194 7.92 -12.52 -1.35
C ILE A 194 8.09 -13.45 -0.15
N ASN A 195 8.87 -13.02 0.84
CA ASN A 195 8.86 -13.63 2.16
C ASN A 195 7.60 -13.15 2.92
N PRO A 196 6.69 -14.03 3.35
CA PRO A 196 5.47 -13.65 4.05
C PRO A 196 5.69 -12.93 5.40
N HIS A 197 6.93 -12.90 5.88
CA HIS A 197 7.36 -12.21 7.10
C HIS A 197 8.13 -10.91 6.84
N HIS A 198 8.17 -10.43 5.57
CA HIS A 198 8.84 -9.19 5.17
C HIS A 198 7.89 -8.26 4.40
N ILE A 199 6.65 -8.12 4.88
CA ILE A 199 5.60 -7.32 4.24
C ILE A 199 5.30 -6.09 5.10
N GLY A 200 5.60 -4.91 4.60
CA GLY A 200 5.29 -3.65 5.27
C GLY A 200 4.21 -2.84 4.59
N ILE A 201 3.75 -1.80 5.28
CA ILE A 201 2.84 -0.81 4.75
C ILE A 201 3.41 0.60 4.88
N LEU A 202 3.29 1.39 3.82
CA LEU A 202 3.76 2.77 3.76
C LEU A 202 2.58 3.69 3.44
N GLY A 203 2.46 4.80 4.18
CA GLY A 203 1.40 5.77 3.95
C GLY A 203 1.94 7.18 3.78
N PHE A 204 1.48 7.86 2.71
CA PHE A 204 1.72 9.27 2.48
C PHE A 204 0.54 10.12 2.94
N SER A 205 0.75 11.22 3.65
CA SER A 205 -0.30 12.17 3.99
C SER A 205 -1.57 11.47 4.52
N ALA A 206 -2.71 11.59 3.84
CA ALA A 206 -3.96 10.89 4.17
C ALA A 206 -3.85 9.36 4.12
N GLY A 207 -2.94 8.80 3.30
CA GLY A 207 -2.60 7.38 3.30
C GLY A 207 -1.97 6.89 4.61
N GLY A 208 -1.61 7.81 5.50
CA GLY A 208 -1.27 7.50 6.89
C GLY A 208 -2.40 6.80 7.65
N ALA A 209 -3.66 7.07 7.32
CA ALA A 209 -4.80 6.42 7.98
C ALA A 209 -4.82 4.89 7.77
N PRO A 210 -4.79 4.34 6.54
CA PRO A 210 -4.67 2.90 6.35
C PRO A 210 -3.34 2.34 6.89
N ALA A 211 -2.21 3.06 6.76
CA ALA A 211 -0.92 2.57 7.20
C ALA A 211 -0.79 2.50 8.72
N LEU A 212 -1.05 3.60 9.43
CA LEU A 212 -1.02 3.64 10.88
C LEU A 212 -2.13 2.78 11.49
N GLY A 213 -3.34 2.84 10.92
CA GLY A 213 -4.46 2.02 11.36
C GLY A 213 -4.14 0.52 11.28
N ALA A 214 -3.54 0.06 10.19
CA ALA A 214 -3.13 -1.33 10.05
C ALA A 214 -2.04 -1.73 11.07
N ALA A 215 -1.11 -0.82 11.38
CA ALA A 215 -0.05 -1.09 12.35
C ALA A 215 -0.53 -1.12 13.80
N LEU A 216 -1.64 -0.46 14.13
CA LEU A 216 -2.19 -0.38 15.49
C LEU A 216 -3.38 -1.34 15.73
N HIS A 217 -4.06 -1.81 14.68
CA HIS A 217 -5.32 -2.56 14.78
C HIS A 217 -5.31 -3.88 14.00
N PHE A 218 -4.13 -4.46 13.76
CA PHE A 218 -4.01 -5.77 13.11
C PHE A 218 -4.55 -6.91 13.97
N ASP A 219 -4.78 -8.05 13.32
CA ASP A 219 -5.08 -9.33 13.97
C ASP A 219 -4.33 -10.49 13.29
N GLN A 220 -4.39 -11.67 13.88
CA GLN A 220 -3.68 -12.87 13.41
C GLN A 220 -4.42 -13.62 12.30
N GLY A 221 -5.57 -13.12 11.85
CA GLY A 221 -6.45 -13.80 10.90
C GLY A 221 -7.39 -14.78 11.58
N ASN A 222 -8.40 -15.19 10.82
CA ASN A 222 -9.37 -16.21 11.26
C ASN A 222 -9.11 -17.53 10.51
N PRO A 223 -8.53 -18.57 11.15
CA PRO A 223 -8.20 -19.83 10.49
C PRO A 223 -9.40 -20.54 9.89
N ASP A 224 -10.60 -20.28 10.43
CA ASP A 224 -11.86 -20.90 9.99
C ASP A 224 -12.60 -20.10 8.91
N ALA A 225 -12.05 -18.95 8.49
CA ALA A 225 -12.67 -18.14 7.45
C ALA A 225 -12.80 -18.91 6.12
N ALA A 226 -13.95 -18.78 5.46
CA ALA A 226 -14.16 -19.35 4.13
C ALA A 226 -13.20 -18.75 3.09
N ASP A 227 -12.96 -17.43 3.16
CA ASP A 227 -11.97 -16.75 2.34
C ASP A 227 -10.56 -17.02 2.88
N ALA A 228 -9.72 -17.66 2.06
CA ALA A 228 -8.36 -18.00 2.42
C ALA A 228 -7.48 -16.77 2.75
N VAL A 229 -7.81 -15.60 2.20
CA VAL A 229 -7.12 -14.34 2.49
C VAL A 229 -7.37 -13.92 3.95
N GLU A 230 -8.58 -14.08 4.47
CA GLU A 230 -8.91 -13.75 5.85
C GLU A 230 -8.26 -14.69 6.89
N ARG A 231 -7.69 -15.80 6.46
CA ARG A 231 -6.91 -16.70 7.33
C ARG A 231 -5.51 -16.16 7.63
N GLN A 232 -5.04 -15.18 6.86
CA GLN A 232 -3.71 -14.60 7.03
C GLN A 232 -3.70 -13.52 8.09
N SER A 233 -2.59 -13.38 8.82
CA SER A 233 -2.38 -12.23 9.70
C SER A 233 -2.36 -10.92 8.90
N SER A 234 -3.04 -9.91 9.41
CA SER A 234 -2.98 -8.55 8.87
C SER A 234 -1.87 -7.69 9.47
N ARG A 235 -1.05 -8.24 10.38
CA ARG A 235 0.06 -7.50 10.98
C ARG A 235 1.12 -7.17 9.93
N PRO A 236 1.43 -5.90 9.68
CA PRO A 236 2.59 -5.56 8.86
C PRO A 236 3.89 -5.92 9.64
N ASP A 237 4.93 -6.33 8.92
CA ASP A 237 6.21 -6.65 9.56
C ASP A 237 7.02 -5.38 9.84
N PHE A 238 6.71 -4.30 9.13
CA PHE A 238 7.19 -2.94 9.36
C PHE A 238 6.19 -1.91 8.82
N GLN A 239 6.31 -0.65 9.24
CA GLN A 239 5.55 0.46 8.66
C GLN A 239 6.44 1.65 8.30
N ALA A 240 5.99 2.45 7.35
CA ALA A 240 6.61 3.73 7.02
C ALA A 240 5.55 4.84 6.93
N LEU A 241 5.81 5.99 7.54
CA LEU A 241 4.91 7.14 7.55
C LEU A 241 5.63 8.37 6.98
N ILE A 242 5.15 8.82 5.81
CA ILE A 242 5.78 9.89 5.04
C ILE A 242 4.85 11.12 5.11
N TYR A 243 5.24 12.17 5.82
CA TYR A 243 4.38 13.33 6.15
C TYR A 243 2.93 12.94 6.44
N ALA A 244 2.78 11.80 7.11
CA ALA A 244 1.50 11.13 7.26
C ALA A 244 0.54 11.92 8.15
N GLU A 245 -0.74 11.75 7.89
CA GLU A 245 -1.76 12.18 8.82
C GLU A 245 -1.73 11.29 10.07
N VAL A 246 -1.61 11.95 11.21
CA VAL A 246 -1.69 11.32 12.53
C VAL A 246 -3.01 11.75 13.15
N PRO A 247 -3.88 10.84 13.59
CA PRO A 247 -5.13 11.18 14.24
C PRO A 247 -4.92 12.10 15.45
N ARG A 248 -5.88 13.02 15.67
CA ARG A 248 -5.85 13.89 16.85
C ARG A 248 -6.20 13.09 18.12
N GLY A 249 -5.64 13.49 19.23
CA GLY A 249 -5.91 12.88 20.54
C GLY A 249 -4.81 11.93 20.99
N ASP A 250 -5.10 11.18 22.02
CA ASP A 250 -4.16 10.22 22.58
C ASP A 250 -4.19 8.91 21.78
N ILE A 251 -3.03 8.55 21.22
CA ILE A 251 -2.85 7.31 20.45
C ILE A 251 -2.17 6.31 21.38
N ALA A 252 -2.85 5.23 21.67
CA ALA A 252 -2.23 4.08 22.34
C ALA A 252 -1.38 3.31 21.32
N VAL A 253 -0.14 3.01 21.68
CA VAL A 253 0.80 2.21 20.89
C VAL A 253 0.96 0.85 21.57
N PRO A 254 0.34 -0.22 21.05
CA PRO A 254 0.50 -1.58 21.59
C PRO A 254 1.96 -2.05 21.53
N LYS A 255 2.35 -2.94 22.44
CA LYS A 255 3.75 -3.44 22.52
C LYS A 255 4.17 -4.31 21.33
N ASP A 256 3.22 -4.87 20.60
CA ASP A 256 3.40 -5.69 19.41
C ASP A 256 3.27 -4.90 18.09
N THR A 257 3.16 -3.55 18.21
CA THR A 257 3.24 -2.65 17.05
C THR A 257 4.53 -2.90 16.27
N PRO A 258 4.51 -2.96 14.93
CA PRO A 258 5.71 -3.22 14.13
C PRO A 258 6.72 -2.06 14.22
N PRO A 259 8.02 -2.35 13.97
CA PRO A 259 9.03 -1.30 13.83
C PRO A 259 8.65 -0.30 12.74
N ALA A 260 9.11 0.95 12.88
CA ALA A 260 8.62 2.04 12.07
C ALA A 260 9.72 2.95 11.51
N PHE A 261 9.45 3.51 10.32
CA PHE A 261 10.25 4.55 9.67
C PHE A 261 9.37 5.78 9.44
N PHE A 262 9.75 6.94 9.99
CA PHE A 262 9.00 8.19 9.84
C PHE A 262 9.84 9.24 9.13
N THR A 263 9.20 10.00 8.22
CA THR A 263 9.86 11.16 7.62
C THR A 263 8.89 12.31 7.37
N VAL A 264 9.36 13.53 7.61
CA VAL A 264 8.60 14.76 7.41
C VAL A 264 9.55 15.94 7.18
N ALA A 265 9.08 16.98 6.52
CA ALA A 265 9.78 18.26 6.47
C ALA A 265 9.43 19.12 7.68
N PHE A 266 10.39 19.85 8.23
CA PHE A 266 10.19 20.77 9.37
C PHE A 266 9.17 21.88 9.04
N ASP A 267 9.20 22.36 7.81
CA ASP A 267 8.30 23.39 7.28
C ASP A 267 6.91 22.85 6.89
N ASP A 268 6.65 21.55 6.99
CA ASP A 268 5.30 20.96 6.93
C ASP A 268 4.61 21.13 8.30
N THR A 269 4.20 22.36 8.59
CA THR A 269 3.66 22.77 9.90
C THR A 269 2.56 21.85 10.45
N PRO A 270 1.55 21.40 9.64
CA PRO A 270 0.48 20.54 10.17
C PRO A 270 0.89 19.09 10.43
N LYS A 271 2.04 18.63 9.90
CA LYS A 271 2.45 17.21 9.99
C LYS A 271 3.69 16.98 10.85
N ALA A 272 4.61 17.94 10.92
CA ALA A 272 5.89 17.77 11.61
C ALA A 272 5.72 17.47 13.11
N ALA A 273 4.99 18.30 13.83
CA ALA A 273 4.80 18.13 15.27
C ALA A 273 3.97 16.87 15.63
N PRO A 274 2.83 16.56 14.96
CA PRO A 274 2.11 15.30 15.20
C PRO A 274 2.97 14.05 14.96
N LEU A 275 3.78 14.01 13.91
CA LEU A 275 4.63 12.86 13.62
C LEU A 275 5.78 12.71 14.63
N ALA A 276 6.40 13.82 15.05
CA ALA A 276 7.41 13.81 16.12
C ALA A 276 6.82 13.33 17.46
N ASN A 277 5.60 13.74 17.80
CA ASN A 277 4.90 13.26 18.99
C ASN A 277 4.57 11.76 18.89
N LEU A 278 4.19 11.27 17.72
CA LEU A 278 3.98 9.84 17.48
C LEU A 278 5.27 9.04 17.71
N PHE A 279 6.42 9.54 17.21
CA PHE A 279 7.72 8.93 17.49
C PHE A 279 7.98 8.81 19.00
N LEU A 280 7.69 9.84 19.79
CA LEU A 280 7.87 9.78 21.26
C LEU A 280 7.01 8.69 21.91
N LYS A 281 5.79 8.47 21.40
CA LYS A 281 4.91 7.38 21.86
C LYS A 281 5.46 6.01 21.50
N TYR A 282 5.99 5.82 20.28
CA TYR A 282 6.64 4.59 19.85
C TYR A 282 7.87 4.30 20.71
N LYS A 283 8.69 5.31 20.98
CA LYS A 283 9.84 5.19 21.88
C LYS A 283 9.43 4.80 23.30
N ALA A 284 8.37 5.40 23.84
CA ALA A 284 7.85 5.08 25.17
C ALA A 284 7.32 3.64 25.24
N ALA A 285 6.73 3.12 24.13
CA ALA A 285 6.30 1.74 24.01
C ALA A 285 7.46 0.75 23.70
N ASN A 286 8.70 1.25 23.59
CA ASN A 286 9.89 0.49 23.20
C ASN A 286 9.80 -0.16 21.81
N ILE A 287 9.12 0.50 20.87
CA ILE A 287 9.04 0.09 19.46
C ILE A 287 10.22 0.70 18.70
N PRO A 288 11.07 -0.12 18.03
CA PRO A 288 12.17 0.39 17.21
C PRO A 288 11.64 1.33 16.13
N THR A 289 12.15 2.55 16.11
CA THR A 289 11.64 3.58 15.18
C THR A 289 12.77 4.50 14.74
N GLU A 290 12.93 4.62 13.42
CA GLU A 290 13.79 5.63 12.81
C GLU A 290 12.96 6.83 12.39
N VAL A 291 13.46 8.06 12.61
CA VAL A 291 12.76 9.29 12.21
C VAL A 291 13.72 10.28 11.55
N HIS A 292 13.29 10.84 10.41
CA HIS A 292 13.98 11.91 9.70
C HIS A 292 13.10 13.16 9.63
N ILE A 293 13.56 14.26 10.20
CA ILE A 293 12.93 15.57 10.07
C ILE A 293 13.86 16.44 9.24
N PHE A 294 13.55 16.61 7.96
CA PHE A 294 14.32 17.42 7.04
C PHE A 294 14.04 18.91 7.26
N ASN A 295 15.06 19.77 7.10
CA ASN A 295 14.91 21.20 7.34
C ASN A 295 13.81 21.87 6.50
N SER A 296 13.65 21.41 5.25
CA SER A 296 12.67 21.97 4.32
C SER A 296 12.22 20.93 3.29
N GLY A 297 11.06 21.18 2.67
CA GLY A 297 10.47 20.32 1.65
C GLY A 297 8.97 20.53 1.50
N GLY A 298 8.33 21.13 2.50
CA GLY A 298 6.90 21.34 2.55
C GLY A 298 6.11 20.06 2.65
N HIS A 299 4.79 20.14 2.42
CA HIS A 299 3.91 18.99 2.33
C HIS A 299 3.89 18.40 0.92
N GLY A 300 3.72 17.06 0.80
CA GLY A 300 3.52 16.42 -0.50
C GLY A 300 4.80 16.32 -1.34
N PHE A 301 5.98 16.21 -0.71
CA PHE A 301 7.24 16.13 -1.45
C PHE A 301 7.37 14.84 -2.28
N GLY A 302 6.64 13.75 -2.01
CA GLY A 302 6.67 12.52 -2.79
C GLY A 302 8.08 11.96 -3.00
N VAL A 303 8.31 11.37 -4.17
CA VAL A 303 9.65 10.98 -4.63
C VAL A 303 10.22 12.12 -5.48
N ARG A 304 11.17 12.88 -4.92
CA ARG A 304 11.73 14.09 -5.57
C ARG A 304 12.96 13.78 -6.44
N SER A 305 12.79 12.86 -7.37
CA SER A 305 13.86 12.55 -8.34
C SER A 305 14.23 13.74 -9.25
N ASP A 306 13.31 14.69 -9.39
CA ASP A 306 13.48 15.96 -10.13
C ASP A 306 14.34 17.00 -9.39
N ARG A 307 14.53 16.84 -8.07
CA ARG A 307 15.29 17.78 -7.22
C ARG A 307 16.32 17.04 -6.34
N PRO A 308 17.28 16.34 -6.94
CA PRO A 308 18.23 15.49 -6.21
C PRO A 308 19.14 16.26 -5.24
N GLN A 309 19.29 17.59 -5.42
CA GLN A 309 20.06 18.47 -4.54
C GLN A 309 19.41 18.71 -3.18
N LEU A 310 18.11 18.44 -3.01
CA LEU A 310 17.42 18.58 -1.73
C LEU A 310 17.69 17.36 -0.84
N SER A 311 18.06 17.58 0.41
CA SER A 311 18.29 16.50 1.38
C SER A 311 17.10 15.54 1.50
N ILE A 312 15.89 16.10 1.44
CA ILE A 312 14.64 15.34 1.50
C ILE A 312 14.47 14.35 0.34
N SER A 313 15.11 14.59 -0.81
CA SER A 313 15.04 13.69 -1.97
C SER A 313 15.71 12.34 -1.71
N ASN A 314 16.51 12.23 -0.65
CA ASN A 314 17.19 11.00 -0.25
C ASN A 314 16.37 10.10 0.68
N TRP A 315 15.16 10.50 1.09
CA TRP A 315 14.38 9.71 2.03
C TRP A 315 14.09 8.27 1.55
N PRO A 316 13.84 8.00 0.24
CA PRO A 316 13.59 6.63 -0.19
C PRO A 316 14.83 5.74 0.00
N SER A 317 16.03 6.29 -0.21
CA SER A 317 17.28 5.55 0.05
C SER A 317 17.46 5.26 1.54
N ARG A 318 17.12 6.21 2.43
CA ARG A 318 17.14 5.99 3.87
C ARG A 318 16.18 4.88 4.31
N LEU A 319 15.00 4.81 3.71
CA LEU A 319 14.06 3.71 3.94
C LEU A 319 14.70 2.36 3.55
N VAL A 320 15.37 2.29 2.40
CA VAL A 320 16.02 1.05 1.94
C VAL A 320 17.20 0.67 2.84
N ASP A 321 18.03 1.64 3.26
CA ASP A 321 19.11 1.42 4.23
C ASP A 321 18.55 0.82 5.54
N TRP A 322 17.50 1.45 6.10
CA TRP A 322 16.82 0.98 7.31
C TRP A 322 16.21 -0.43 7.15
N LEU A 323 15.59 -0.74 6.02
CA LEU A 323 15.09 -2.09 5.72
C LEU A 323 16.22 -3.12 5.69
N GLY A 324 17.39 -2.74 5.16
CA GLY A 324 18.60 -3.57 5.18
C GLY A 324 19.11 -3.83 6.60
N GLU A 325 19.21 -2.80 7.43
CA GLU A 325 19.67 -2.88 8.82
C GLU A 325 18.72 -3.71 9.70
N THR A 326 17.42 -3.59 9.48
CA THR A 326 16.39 -4.37 10.21
C THR A 326 16.23 -5.79 9.70
N GLY A 327 16.97 -6.20 8.68
CA GLY A 327 16.95 -7.55 8.12
C GLY A 327 15.79 -7.85 7.18
N MET A 328 15.00 -6.85 6.82
CA MET A 328 13.84 -7.02 5.92
C MET A 328 14.25 -7.32 4.47
N LEU A 329 15.48 -6.98 4.05
CA LEU A 329 16.00 -7.25 2.71
C LEU A 329 16.78 -8.56 2.59
N LYS A 330 16.75 -9.41 3.61
CA LYS A 330 17.44 -10.72 3.58
C LYS A 330 16.43 -11.80 3.21
N ASN A 331 16.76 -12.56 2.17
CA ASN A 331 16.06 -13.81 1.82
C ASN A 331 16.39 -14.92 2.81
#